data_e80920e359f96a5e80556e2b2de089cf
#
_entry.id   e80920e359f96a5e80556e2b2de089cf
#
_cell.length_a   1.000
_cell.length_b   1.000
_cell.length_c   1.000
_cell.angle_alpha   90.00
_cell.angle_beta   90.00
_cell.angle_gamma   90.00
#
_symmetry.space_group_name_H-M   'P 1'
#
loop_
_entity.id
_entity.type
_entity.pdbx_description
1 polymer ?
#
loop_
_entity_poly.entity_id
_entity_poly.type
_entity_poly.pdbx_seq_one_letter_code
_entity_poly.pdbx_strand_id
1 'polypeptide(L)' 'MLCPRCEQGDVVRAMIRKTGRLIFVCQECEATWLSGTEIIKSGFVDFGTYMEDIGLDPLWSELDVDNS' A
#
# COMPACT_ATOMS: atom_id res chain seq x y z
N MET A 1 -0.17 4.40 -11.42
CA MET A 1 0.99 5.29 -11.24
C MET A 1 2.24 4.44 -11.06
N LEU A 2 3.32 4.79 -11.74
CA LEU A 2 4.57 4.03 -11.60
C LEU A 2 5.15 4.22 -10.20
N CYS A 3 5.60 3.12 -9.60
CA CYS A 3 6.16 3.16 -8.25
C CYS A 3 7.50 3.93 -8.25
N PRO A 4 7.63 4.96 -7.42
CA PRO A 4 8.88 5.72 -7.36
C PRO A 4 10.03 4.97 -6.70
N ARG A 5 9.74 3.87 -5.99
CA ARG A 5 10.78 3.08 -5.34
C ARG A 5 11.42 2.06 -6.27
N CYS A 6 10.61 1.19 -6.87
CA CYS A 6 11.14 0.12 -7.73
C CYS A 6 11.08 0.47 -9.22
N GLU A 7 10.28 1.43 -9.61
CA GLU A 7 10.13 1.91 -10.98
C GLU A 7 9.72 0.83 -11.98
N GLN A 8 9.10 -0.24 -11.49
CA GLN A 8 8.65 -1.36 -12.32
C GLN A 8 7.19 -1.71 -12.10
N GLY A 9 6.67 -1.53 -10.88
CA GLY A 9 5.30 -1.85 -10.56
C GLY A 9 4.41 -0.62 -10.54
N ASP A 10 3.10 -0.86 -10.53
CA ASP A 10 2.11 0.21 -10.38
C ASP A 10 1.71 0.37 -8.94
N VAL A 11 1.60 1.62 -8.51
CA VAL A 11 1.01 1.96 -7.22
C VAL A 11 -0.49 2.06 -7.42
N VAL A 12 -1.23 1.29 -6.65
CA VAL A 12 -2.70 1.27 -6.71
C VAL A 12 -3.28 1.77 -5.40
N ARG A 13 -4.46 2.36 -5.48
CA ARG A 13 -5.20 2.76 -4.30
C ARG A 13 -5.96 1.56 -3.76
N ALA A 14 -5.92 1.36 -2.46
CA ALA A 14 -6.60 0.26 -1.82
C ALA A 14 -7.18 0.69 -0.48
N MET A 15 -8.25 0.04 -0.06
CA MET A 15 -8.84 0.26 1.25
C MET A 15 -8.67 -1.01 2.08
N ILE A 16 -8.21 -0.84 3.31
CA ILE A 16 -8.13 -1.96 4.25
C ILE A 16 -9.55 -2.21 4.78
N ARG A 17 -10.11 -3.36 4.46
CA ARG A 17 -11.53 -3.65 4.73
C ARG A 17 -11.90 -3.54 6.20
N LYS A 18 -11.03 -4.01 7.08
CA LYS A 18 -11.33 -4.05 8.51
C LYS A 18 -11.27 -2.70 9.19
N THR A 19 -10.50 -1.76 8.67
CA THR A 19 -10.31 -0.45 9.28
C THR A 19 -10.93 0.69 8.46
N GLY A 20 -11.21 0.45 7.17
CA GLY A 20 -11.68 1.49 6.26
C GLY A 20 -10.61 2.47 5.83
N ARG A 21 -9.34 2.21 6.16
CA ARG A 21 -8.24 3.13 5.87
C ARG A 21 -7.80 3.00 4.42
N LEU A 22 -7.60 4.15 3.78
CA LEU A 22 -7.05 4.18 2.42
C LEU A 22 -5.53 4.17 2.47
N ILE A 23 -4.95 3.36 1.59
CA ILE A 23 -3.50 3.29 1.41
C ILE A 23 -3.19 3.24 -0.08
N PHE A 24 -1.93 3.50 -0.42
CA PHE A 24 -1.40 3.33 -1.77
C PHE A 24 -0.28 2.31 -1.69
N VAL A 25 -0.34 1.27 -2.51
CA VAL A 25 0.59 0.16 -2.40
C VAL A 25 1.08 -0.26 -3.78
N CYS A 26 2.39 -0.52 -3.90
CA CYS A 26 2.98 -1.01 -5.13
C CYS A 26 2.70 -2.50 -5.30
N GLN A 27 2.27 -2.90 -6.50
CA GLN A 27 1.96 -4.29 -6.78
C GLN A 27 3.19 -5.18 -6.92
N GLU A 28 4.38 -4.59 -7.08
CA GLU A 28 5.62 -5.35 -7.25
C GLU A 28 6.45 -5.40 -5.96
N CYS A 29 6.84 -4.25 -5.42
CA CYS A 29 7.73 -4.21 -4.26
C CYS A 29 6.98 -4.07 -2.94
N GLU A 30 5.67 -3.87 -2.98
CA GLU A 30 4.81 -3.73 -1.81
C GLU A 30 5.14 -2.52 -0.93
N ALA A 31 5.83 -1.53 -1.49
CA ALA A 31 6.00 -0.25 -0.80
C ALA A 31 4.62 0.38 -0.60
N THR A 32 4.34 0.85 0.60
CA THR A 32 3.04 1.35 0.99
C THR A 32 3.15 2.79 1.47
N TRP A 33 2.24 3.64 1.00
CA TRP A 33 2.13 5.03 1.45
C TRP A 33 0.75 5.23 2.04
N LEU A 34 0.72 5.88 3.20
CA LEU A 34 -0.55 6.15 3.88
C LEU A 34 -1.26 7.32 3.22
N SER A 35 -2.59 7.34 3.32
CA SER A 35 -3.39 8.43 2.79
C SER A 35 -2.95 9.76 3.40
N GLY A 36 -2.81 10.78 2.54
CA GLY A 36 -2.33 12.10 2.98
C GLY A 36 -0.81 12.25 2.93
N THR A 37 -0.08 11.17 2.63
CA THR A 37 1.38 11.20 2.50
C THR A 37 1.73 11.29 1.01
N GLU A 38 2.80 12.02 0.68
CA GLU A 38 3.28 12.07 -0.70
C GLU A 38 3.84 10.72 -1.11
N ILE A 39 3.51 10.31 -2.35
CA ILE A 39 4.02 9.05 -2.90
C ILE A 39 5.35 9.34 -3.58
N ILE A 40 6.41 9.27 -2.78
CA ILE A 40 7.78 9.54 -3.22
C ILE A 40 8.67 8.36 -2.82
N LYS A 41 9.88 8.34 -3.34
CA LYS A 41 10.83 7.26 -3.15
C LYS A 41 11.16 6.97 -1.68
N SER A 42 11.11 7.99 -0.84
CA SER A 42 11.25 7.85 0.62
C SER A 42 9.87 7.97 1.26
N GLY A 43 9.76 7.67 2.55
CA GLY A 43 8.50 7.83 3.27
C GLY A 43 7.52 6.69 3.11
N PHE A 44 7.91 5.60 2.42
CA PHE A 44 7.07 4.41 2.35
C PHE A 44 7.30 3.53 3.57
N VAL A 45 6.33 2.63 3.81
CA VAL A 45 6.47 1.55 4.79
C VAL A 45 6.28 0.22 4.05
N ASP A 46 6.82 -0.86 4.61
CA ASP A 46 6.62 -2.19 4.04
C ASP A 46 5.19 -2.65 4.32
N PHE A 47 4.51 -3.17 3.28
CA PHE A 47 3.12 -3.60 3.41
C PHE A 47 2.93 -4.62 4.53
N GLY A 48 3.77 -5.67 4.55
CA GLY A 48 3.66 -6.72 5.56
C GLY A 48 3.85 -6.18 6.97
N THR A 49 4.87 -5.37 7.17
CA THR A 49 5.17 -4.75 8.47
C THR A 49 4.01 -3.85 8.91
N TYR A 50 3.50 -3.04 7.99
CA TYR A 50 2.39 -2.14 8.32
C TYR A 50 1.15 -2.92 8.74
N MET A 51 0.80 -3.97 8.00
CA MET A 51 -0.37 -4.78 8.32
C MET A 51 -0.22 -5.45 9.69
N GLU A 52 0.96 -5.98 9.99
CA GLU A 52 1.22 -6.60 11.29
C GLU A 52 1.15 -5.59 12.42
N ASP A 53 1.62 -4.36 12.19
CA ASP A 53 1.59 -3.30 13.20
C ASP A 53 0.15 -2.93 13.59
N ILE A 54 -0.78 -3.03 12.67
CA ILE A 54 -2.20 -2.74 12.96
C ILE A 54 -3.01 -4.00 13.32
N GLY A 55 -2.31 -5.13 13.51
CA GLY A 55 -2.93 -6.38 13.98
C GLY A 55 -3.65 -7.17 12.91
N LEU A 56 -3.27 -7.01 11.65
CA LEU A 56 -3.88 -7.73 10.54
C LEU A 56 -2.85 -8.64 9.87
N ASP A 57 -3.34 -9.65 9.15
CA ASP A 57 -2.48 -10.49 8.34
C ASP A 57 -1.95 -9.71 7.13
N PRO A 58 -0.69 -9.93 6.74
CA PRO A 58 -0.09 -9.21 5.61
C PRO A 58 -0.52 -9.82 4.27
N LEU A 59 -1.82 -9.83 4.01
CA LEU A 59 -2.43 -10.45 2.86
C LEU A 59 -3.18 -9.41 2.02
N TRP A 60 -3.00 -9.46 0.72
CA TRP A 60 -3.72 -8.60 -0.21
C TRP A 60 -5.24 -8.84 -0.17
N SER A 61 -5.65 -10.02 0.28
CA SER A 61 -7.09 -10.33 0.46
C SER A 61 -7.76 -9.46 1.53
N GLU A 62 -6.97 -8.82 2.39
CA GLU A 62 -7.50 -7.86 3.37
C GLU A 62 -7.78 -6.49 2.72
N LEU A 63 -7.42 -6.32 1.47
CA LEU A 63 -7.55 -5.05 0.76
C LEU A 63 -8.68 -5.10 -0.26
N ASP A 64 -9.35 -3.97 -0.42
CA ASP A 64 -10.27 -3.72 -1.52
C ASP A 64 -9.53 -2.79 -2.48
N VAL A 65 -8.99 -3.36 -3.55
CA VAL A 65 -8.13 -2.63 -4.48
C VAL A 65 -8.99 -1.91 -5.51
N ASP A 66 -8.72 -0.61 -5.66
CA ASP A 66 -9.37 0.21 -6.68
C ASP A 66 -8.48 0.25 -7.92
N ASN A 67 -8.91 -0.42 -8.98
CA ASN A 67 -8.16 -0.55 -10.24
C ASN A 67 -8.60 0.45 -11.31
N SER A 68 -9.46 1.38 -10.97
CA SER A 68 -9.96 2.35 -11.95
C SER A 68 -8.95 3.42 -12.29
#